data_0037e8b9e14002bb5ad4ed1b27781a9e
#
_entry.id   0037e8b9e14002bb5ad4ed1b27781a9e
#
_cell.length_a   1.000
_cell.length_b   1.000
_cell.length_c   1.000
_cell.angle_alpha   90.00
_cell.angle_beta   90.00
_cell.angle_gamma   90.00
#
_symmetry.space_group_name_H-M   'P 1'
#
loop_
_entity.id
_entity.type
_entity.pdbx_description
1 polymer ?
#
loop_
_entity_poly.entity_id
_entity_poly.type
_entity_poly.pdbx_seq_one_letter_code
_entity_poly.pdbx_strand_id
1 'polypeptide(L)'
;MNSYRLGVSLLAALTLFTVSACSSDPETENVPAPSTSSPVPDPDSVRTQLDRAVDKTARKYHTKVGVAISAGDDNIAVGDKGNGPVWSTIKVPIAIAALKDGADKSLVDLAIKESDNDAAYSLWSQVQWHEGSADKAVGDLLEDYGSHADIHETAFGYSTWSLKDQAVFGAELPCIEEADYVHKVLKDIVSWQKIGLSKEKRTRAKSGWGLDEDDNEYTYRQFGVHEVAGKRVGVALSVVTDGEDYAKAEPAVKYLAHELVDIVDKGVEKGTIEPAAQCKDS
;
A
#
# COMPACT_ATOMS: atom_id res chain seq x y z
N MET A 1 10.39 -23.23 52.50
CA MET A 1 11.06 -22.70 53.70
C MET A 1 11.48 -21.28 53.41
N ASN A 2 11.00 -20.40 54.32
CA ASN A 2 11.35 -19.02 54.56
C ASN A 2 10.90 -17.93 53.59
N SER A 3 9.79 -17.42 54.06
CA SER A 3 9.29 -16.05 54.01
C SER A 3 10.24 -15.01 54.58
N TYR A 4 10.25 -13.79 54.01
CA TYR A 4 10.34 -12.56 54.83
C TYR A 4 9.53 -11.44 54.17
N ARG A 5 8.52 -10.98 54.91
CA ARG A 5 7.78 -9.72 54.80
C ARG A 5 8.50 -8.66 55.64
N LEU A 6 8.49 -7.41 55.18
CA LEU A 6 8.53 -6.18 55.98
C LEU A 6 8.18 -5.05 54.98
N GLY A 7 7.20 -4.23 55.01
CA GLY A 7 6.39 -3.68 56.10
C GLY A 7 6.99 -2.40 56.69
N VAL A 8 6.78 -1.20 56.05
CA VAL A 8 6.89 0.07 56.75
C VAL A 8 5.79 1.03 56.28
N SER A 9 5.07 1.51 57.29
CA SER A 9 3.91 2.40 57.26
C SER A 9 4.30 3.88 57.39
N LEU A 10 3.38 4.73 56.91
CA LEU A 10 2.91 6.02 57.44
C LEU A 10 3.86 7.22 57.55
N LEU A 11 3.39 8.34 57.04
CA LEU A 11 2.80 9.39 57.84
C LEU A 11 2.12 10.46 56.98
N ALA A 12 0.83 10.70 57.26
CA ALA A 12 0.06 11.81 56.74
C ALA A 12 0.39 13.09 57.50
N ALA A 13 0.52 14.20 56.81
CA ALA A 13 0.46 15.52 57.41
C ALA A 13 -0.62 16.35 56.70
N LEU A 14 -1.74 16.52 57.44
CA LEU A 14 -2.81 17.47 57.11
C LEU A 14 -2.35 18.86 57.53
N THR A 15 -2.27 19.82 56.62
CA THR A 15 -2.27 21.25 56.95
C THR A 15 -3.51 21.90 56.36
N LEU A 16 -4.42 22.26 57.28
CA LEU A 16 -5.55 23.16 56.98
C LEU A 16 -5.01 24.58 56.82
N PHE A 17 -5.29 25.17 55.67
CA PHE A 17 -5.29 26.63 55.52
C PHE A 17 -6.71 27.09 55.24
N THR A 18 -7.26 27.84 56.19
CA THR A 18 -8.46 28.62 56.03
C THR A 18 -8.11 29.93 55.32
N VAL A 19 -8.71 30.21 54.19
CA VAL A 19 -8.69 31.54 53.57
C VAL A 19 -10.11 32.00 53.41
N SER A 20 -10.31 33.21 53.95
CA SER A 20 -11.55 33.95 54.00
C SER A 20 -12.07 34.34 52.64
N ALA A 21 -13.38 34.27 52.49
CA ALA A 21 -14.10 34.71 51.29
C ALA A 21 -14.10 36.25 51.14
N CYS A 22 -13.78 36.72 49.97
CA CYS A 22 -14.29 37.97 49.45
C CYS A 22 -14.99 37.69 48.13
N SER A 23 -16.31 37.87 48.14
CA SER A 23 -17.16 37.77 46.98
C SER A 23 -16.97 39.03 46.09
N SER A 24 -16.60 38.80 44.84
CA SER A 24 -16.92 39.74 43.75
C SER A 24 -17.21 38.87 42.54
N ASP A 25 -18.47 38.88 42.10
CA ASP A 25 -18.94 38.26 40.88
C ASP A 25 -18.22 38.90 39.66
N PRO A 26 -17.58 38.10 38.81
CA PRO A 26 -17.35 38.55 37.45
C PRO A 26 -18.45 38.01 36.53
N GLU A 27 -19.10 38.90 35.84
CA GLU A 27 -19.96 38.62 34.68
C GLU A 27 -19.27 37.57 33.79
N THR A 28 -19.91 36.43 33.66
CA THR A 28 -19.52 35.39 32.67
C THR A 28 -19.86 35.96 31.30
N GLU A 29 -18.89 36.56 30.63
CA GLU A 29 -18.91 36.71 29.17
C GLU A 29 -19.01 35.31 28.57
N ASN A 30 -20.16 35.07 27.98
CA ASN A 30 -20.47 33.85 27.25
C ASN A 30 -19.70 33.90 25.91
N VAL A 31 -18.42 33.52 25.92
CA VAL A 31 -17.63 33.35 24.70
C VAL A 31 -18.15 32.09 24.02
N PRO A 32 -18.76 32.17 22.82
CA PRO A 32 -19.18 30.99 22.09
C PRO A 32 -17.96 30.14 21.80
N ALA A 33 -17.98 28.87 22.20
CA ALA A 33 -16.95 27.93 21.81
C ALA A 33 -16.82 27.94 20.28
N PRO A 34 -15.60 27.97 19.72
CA PRO A 34 -15.42 27.90 18.29
C PRO A 34 -16.02 26.57 17.81
N SER A 35 -17.09 26.65 17.03
CA SER A 35 -17.66 25.51 16.35
C SER A 35 -16.64 25.05 15.30
N THR A 36 -15.85 24.05 15.63
CA THR A 36 -15.04 23.32 14.68
C THR A 36 -15.96 22.46 13.82
N SER A 37 -16.65 23.09 12.86
CA SER A 37 -17.24 22.34 11.76
C SER A 37 -16.07 21.78 10.94
N SER A 38 -15.90 20.46 10.95
CA SER A 38 -14.99 19.82 10.01
C SER A 38 -15.35 20.29 8.60
N PRO A 39 -14.36 20.70 7.77
CA PRO A 39 -14.65 21.17 6.42
C PRO A 39 -15.42 20.08 5.66
N VAL A 40 -16.51 20.48 5.01
CA VAL A 40 -17.27 19.57 4.12
C VAL A 40 -16.30 19.15 3.02
N PRO A 41 -16.11 17.81 2.79
CA PRO A 41 -15.21 17.35 1.75
C PRO A 41 -15.62 17.91 0.38
N ASP A 42 -14.67 18.45 -0.36
CA ASP A 42 -14.90 18.89 -1.74
C ASP A 42 -15.34 17.67 -2.58
N PRO A 43 -16.56 17.70 -3.17
CA PRO A 43 -17.09 16.59 -3.94
C PRO A 43 -16.26 16.27 -5.19
N ASP A 44 -15.48 17.21 -5.68
CA ASP A 44 -14.66 17.06 -6.88
C ASP A 44 -13.19 16.75 -6.57
N SER A 45 -12.81 16.69 -5.30
CA SER A 45 -11.46 16.30 -4.92
C SER A 45 -11.17 14.84 -5.34
N VAL A 46 -9.93 14.57 -5.73
CA VAL A 46 -9.47 13.22 -6.11
C VAL A 46 -9.78 12.21 -5.02
N ARG A 47 -9.49 12.56 -3.75
CA ARG A 47 -9.80 11.71 -2.59
C ARG A 47 -11.28 11.32 -2.55
N THR A 48 -12.18 12.29 -2.69
CA THR A 48 -13.63 12.03 -2.67
C THR A 48 -14.08 11.14 -3.83
N GLN A 49 -13.48 11.29 -5.00
CA GLN A 49 -13.77 10.43 -6.16
C GLN A 49 -13.30 8.98 -5.90
N LEU A 50 -12.09 8.80 -5.33
CA LEU A 50 -11.58 7.48 -4.94
C LEU A 50 -12.43 6.85 -3.84
N ASP A 51 -12.84 7.60 -2.81
CA ASP A 51 -13.75 7.12 -1.76
C ASP A 51 -15.08 6.59 -2.35
N ARG A 52 -15.66 7.34 -3.30
CA ARG A 52 -16.89 6.90 -4.00
C ARG A 52 -16.69 5.63 -4.81
N ALA A 53 -15.55 5.49 -5.50
CA ALA A 53 -15.23 4.29 -6.27
C ALA A 53 -15.08 3.06 -5.36
N VAL A 54 -14.39 3.21 -4.23
CA VAL A 54 -14.25 2.20 -3.18
C VAL A 54 -15.61 1.80 -2.64
N ASP A 55 -16.39 2.77 -2.15
CA ASP A 55 -17.73 2.54 -1.60
C ASP A 55 -18.68 1.84 -2.56
N LYS A 56 -18.68 2.27 -3.83
CA LYS A 56 -19.51 1.70 -4.88
C LYS A 56 -19.13 0.26 -5.18
N THR A 57 -17.82 -0.03 -5.23
CA THR A 57 -17.29 -1.37 -5.45
C THR A 57 -17.63 -2.28 -4.28
N ALA A 58 -17.36 -1.84 -3.04
CA ALA A 58 -17.62 -2.59 -1.82
C ALA A 58 -19.11 -3.00 -1.73
N ARG A 59 -20.02 -2.06 -1.97
CA ARG A 59 -21.46 -2.34 -1.95
C ARG A 59 -21.90 -3.26 -3.09
N LYS A 60 -21.36 -3.07 -4.30
CA LYS A 60 -21.78 -3.85 -5.48
C LYS A 60 -21.36 -5.32 -5.42
N TYR A 61 -20.19 -5.57 -4.86
CA TYR A 61 -19.59 -6.92 -4.86
C TYR A 61 -19.56 -7.56 -3.48
N HIS A 62 -20.00 -6.84 -2.43
CA HIS A 62 -19.96 -7.31 -1.05
C HIS A 62 -18.54 -7.72 -0.62
N THR A 63 -17.57 -6.84 -0.87
CA THR A 63 -16.14 -7.06 -0.60
C THR A 63 -15.55 -5.89 0.17
N LYS A 64 -14.44 -6.11 0.90
CA LYS A 64 -13.61 -5.00 1.37
C LYS A 64 -12.69 -4.60 0.21
N VAL A 65 -12.54 -3.32 -0.04
CA VAL A 65 -11.68 -2.83 -1.13
C VAL A 65 -10.92 -1.59 -0.71
N GLY A 66 -9.76 -1.42 -1.29
CA GLY A 66 -8.95 -0.23 -1.13
C GLY A 66 -8.19 0.12 -2.40
N VAL A 67 -7.83 1.39 -2.52
CA VAL A 67 -7.00 1.90 -3.61
C VAL A 67 -5.97 2.89 -3.07
N ALA A 68 -4.87 3.01 -3.78
CA ALA A 68 -3.90 4.08 -3.56
C ALA A 68 -3.36 4.60 -4.89
N ILE A 69 -3.03 5.88 -4.89
CA ILE A 69 -2.26 6.54 -5.95
C ILE A 69 -1.08 7.27 -5.36
N SER A 70 0.00 7.37 -6.12
CA SER A 70 1.18 8.18 -5.84
C SER A 70 1.50 9.00 -7.08
N ALA A 71 1.46 10.33 -6.94
CA ALA A 71 1.63 11.27 -8.05
C ALA A 71 2.41 12.50 -7.56
N GLY A 72 3.63 12.69 -8.02
CA GLY A 72 4.51 13.74 -7.50
C GLY A 72 4.66 13.63 -5.98
N ASP A 73 4.32 14.71 -5.27
CA ASP A 73 4.36 14.76 -3.81
C ASP A 73 3.07 14.22 -3.15
N ASP A 74 2.02 13.94 -3.94
CA ASP A 74 0.72 13.54 -3.44
C ASP A 74 0.58 12.01 -3.36
N ASN A 75 0.33 11.52 -2.16
CA ASN A 75 0.05 10.10 -1.89
C ASN A 75 -1.34 9.98 -1.26
N ILE A 76 -2.29 9.41 -1.99
CA ILE A 76 -3.68 9.23 -1.54
C ILE A 76 -3.98 7.74 -1.44
N ALA A 77 -4.46 7.30 -0.27
CA ALA A 77 -4.99 5.96 -0.06
C ALA A 77 -6.36 6.06 0.60
N VAL A 78 -7.31 5.24 0.15
CA VAL A 78 -8.69 5.19 0.64
C VAL A 78 -9.19 3.73 0.71
N GLY A 79 -10.11 3.48 1.64
CA GLY A 79 -10.67 2.14 1.88
C GLY A 79 -9.73 1.24 2.66
N ASP A 80 -9.69 -0.04 2.32
CA ASP A 80 -8.75 -1.01 2.89
C ASP A 80 -7.30 -0.60 2.64
N LYS A 81 -6.47 -0.69 3.68
CA LYS A 81 -5.07 -0.24 3.59
C LYS A 81 -4.13 -1.27 2.98
N GLY A 82 -4.60 -2.51 2.78
CA GLY A 82 -3.79 -3.61 2.28
C GLY A 82 -2.74 -4.08 3.30
N ASN A 83 -3.12 -4.20 4.56
CA ASN A 83 -2.21 -4.66 5.62
C ASN A 83 -2.04 -6.19 5.67
N GLY A 84 -2.79 -6.95 4.86
CA GLY A 84 -2.65 -8.39 4.74
C GLY A 84 -1.49 -8.82 3.83
N PRO A 85 -1.32 -10.13 3.59
CA PRO A 85 -0.24 -10.70 2.80
C PRO A 85 -0.11 -10.05 1.42
N VAL A 86 1.14 -9.81 1.01
CA VAL A 86 1.45 -9.18 -0.29
C VAL A 86 1.33 -10.12 -1.47
N TRP A 87 1.37 -11.42 -1.20
CA TRP A 87 1.35 -12.49 -2.20
C TRP A 87 2.42 -12.26 -3.29
N SER A 88 2.08 -12.52 -4.53
CA SER A 88 3.03 -12.41 -5.64
C SER A 88 3.36 -10.97 -6.07
N THR A 89 2.83 -9.94 -5.42
CA THR A 89 3.26 -8.56 -5.71
C THR A 89 4.70 -8.32 -5.28
N ILE A 90 5.17 -9.01 -4.23
CA ILE A 90 6.55 -8.91 -3.72
C ILE A 90 7.60 -9.42 -4.72
N LYS A 91 7.21 -10.22 -5.70
CA LYS A 91 8.12 -10.73 -6.74
C LYS A 91 8.77 -9.63 -7.57
N VAL A 92 8.14 -8.44 -7.62
CA VAL A 92 8.71 -7.29 -8.34
C VAL A 92 10.00 -6.81 -7.67
N PRO A 93 10.00 -6.36 -6.41
CA PRO A 93 11.24 -5.94 -5.76
C PRO A 93 12.25 -7.10 -5.59
N ILE A 94 11.82 -8.34 -5.39
CA ILE A 94 12.73 -9.52 -5.39
C ILE A 94 13.47 -9.63 -6.73
N ALA A 95 12.75 -9.53 -7.85
CA ALA A 95 13.35 -9.62 -9.17
C ALA A 95 14.33 -8.47 -9.46
N ILE A 96 14.03 -7.26 -8.98
CA ILE A 96 14.91 -6.09 -9.10
C ILE A 96 16.19 -6.32 -8.30
N ALA A 97 16.07 -6.71 -7.02
CA ALA A 97 17.22 -7.01 -6.17
C ALA A 97 18.10 -8.11 -6.79
N ALA A 98 17.48 -9.19 -7.28
CA ALA A 98 18.22 -10.28 -7.93
C ALA A 98 18.92 -9.84 -9.23
N LEU A 99 18.31 -8.95 -10.04
CA LEU A 99 18.94 -8.41 -11.25
C LEU A 99 20.17 -7.56 -10.95
N LYS A 100 20.15 -6.82 -9.84
CA LYS A 100 21.33 -6.09 -9.33
C LYS A 100 22.50 -7.03 -9.08
N ASP A 101 22.22 -8.27 -8.67
CA ASP A 101 23.19 -9.35 -8.44
C ASP A 101 23.43 -10.22 -9.68
N GLY A 102 22.99 -9.78 -10.85
CA GLY A 102 23.24 -10.48 -12.13
C GLY A 102 22.36 -11.71 -12.37
N ALA A 103 21.13 -11.75 -11.83
CA ALA A 103 20.22 -12.87 -12.03
C ALA A 103 19.89 -13.12 -13.51
N ASP A 104 19.64 -14.40 -13.83
CA ASP A 104 19.19 -14.81 -15.16
C ASP A 104 17.79 -14.22 -15.44
N LYS A 105 17.69 -13.48 -16.53
CA LYS A 105 16.44 -12.90 -17.02
C LYS A 105 15.34 -13.91 -17.28
N SER A 106 15.68 -15.17 -17.56
CA SER A 106 14.67 -16.23 -17.72
C SER A 106 13.93 -16.54 -16.43
N LEU A 107 14.61 -16.48 -15.26
CA LEU A 107 13.96 -16.61 -13.95
C LEU A 107 13.06 -15.42 -13.67
N VAL A 108 13.51 -14.20 -14.01
CA VAL A 108 12.69 -12.99 -13.89
C VAL A 108 11.44 -13.08 -14.75
N ASP A 109 11.57 -13.57 -15.98
CA ASP A 109 10.43 -13.78 -16.89
C ASP A 109 9.38 -14.72 -16.26
N LEU A 110 9.79 -15.88 -15.76
CA LEU A 110 8.90 -16.83 -15.10
C LEU A 110 8.23 -16.22 -13.85
N ALA A 111 9.04 -15.60 -12.97
CA ALA A 111 8.52 -15.02 -11.73
C ALA A 111 7.54 -13.86 -11.97
N ILE A 112 7.77 -13.03 -13.00
CA ILE A 112 6.96 -11.85 -13.26
C ILE A 112 5.79 -12.15 -14.20
N LYS A 113 6.05 -12.78 -15.37
CA LYS A 113 5.02 -13.02 -16.39
C LYS A 113 4.04 -14.12 -16.00
N GLU A 114 4.57 -15.22 -15.45
CA GLU A 114 3.80 -16.41 -15.10
C GLU A 114 3.48 -16.48 -13.60
N SER A 115 4.08 -15.59 -12.83
CA SER A 115 3.99 -15.58 -11.36
C SER A 115 4.50 -16.89 -10.74
N ASP A 116 5.46 -17.53 -11.39
CA ASP A 116 6.05 -18.79 -10.96
C ASP A 116 6.71 -18.65 -9.57
N ASN A 117 6.39 -19.57 -8.66
CA ASN A 117 6.91 -19.52 -7.30
C ASN A 117 8.33 -20.08 -7.20
N ASP A 118 8.67 -21.12 -7.95
CA ASP A 118 10.00 -21.73 -7.89
C ASP A 118 11.05 -20.79 -8.47
N ALA A 119 10.70 -20.09 -9.55
CA ALA A 119 11.54 -19.02 -10.09
C ALA A 119 11.73 -17.88 -9.08
N ALA A 120 10.66 -17.47 -8.40
CA ALA A 120 10.75 -16.44 -7.36
C ALA A 120 11.60 -16.86 -6.16
N TYR A 121 11.49 -18.11 -5.70
CA TYR A 121 12.35 -18.67 -4.67
C TYR A 121 13.82 -18.79 -5.12
N SER A 122 14.06 -19.07 -6.40
CA SER A 122 15.41 -19.09 -6.95
C SER A 122 16.05 -17.69 -6.93
N LEU A 123 15.29 -16.65 -7.34
CA LEU A 123 15.71 -15.26 -7.25
C LEU A 123 15.94 -14.82 -5.80
N TRP A 124 15.03 -15.16 -4.89
CA TRP A 124 15.17 -14.88 -3.45
C TRP A 124 16.44 -15.52 -2.87
N SER A 125 16.68 -16.79 -3.20
CA SER A 125 17.87 -17.51 -2.75
C SER A 125 19.16 -16.92 -3.28
N GLN A 126 19.15 -16.39 -4.50
CA GLN A 126 20.30 -15.68 -5.06
C GLN A 126 20.59 -14.39 -4.28
N VAL A 127 19.56 -13.55 -4.01
CA VAL A 127 19.70 -12.36 -3.17
C VAL A 127 20.22 -12.74 -1.77
N GLN A 128 19.65 -13.80 -1.16
CA GLN A 128 20.10 -14.30 0.15
C GLN A 128 21.59 -14.68 0.13
N TRP A 129 22.05 -15.29 -0.94
CA TRP A 129 23.45 -15.71 -1.07
C TRP A 129 24.39 -14.52 -1.26
N HIS A 130 24.03 -13.53 -2.05
CA HIS A 130 24.86 -12.37 -2.37
C HIS A 130 24.88 -11.32 -1.26
N GLU A 131 23.73 -11.01 -0.70
CA GLU A 131 23.54 -9.92 0.27
C GLU A 131 23.60 -10.42 1.74
N GLY A 132 23.49 -11.75 1.95
CA GLY A 132 23.47 -12.36 3.27
C GLY A 132 22.08 -12.35 3.95
N SER A 133 21.16 -11.49 3.51
CA SER A 133 19.77 -11.40 3.98
C SER A 133 18.89 -10.86 2.86
N ALA A 134 18.04 -11.70 2.29
CA ALA A 134 17.16 -11.32 1.19
C ALA A 134 16.02 -10.39 1.66
N ASP A 135 15.47 -10.63 2.85
CA ASP A 135 14.46 -9.79 3.47
C ASP A 135 14.98 -8.36 3.69
N LYS A 136 16.20 -8.24 4.23
CA LYS A 136 16.85 -6.94 4.39
C LYS A 136 17.13 -6.26 3.04
N ALA A 137 17.71 -6.97 2.08
CA ALA A 137 18.05 -6.38 0.77
C ALA A 137 16.82 -5.91 0.01
N VAL A 138 15.70 -6.66 0.06
CA VAL A 138 14.43 -6.25 -0.53
C VAL A 138 13.81 -5.08 0.26
N GLY A 139 13.89 -5.09 1.59
CA GLY A 139 13.44 -3.99 2.44
C GLY A 139 14.21 -2.70 2.15
N ASP A 140 15.55 -2.75 2.14
CA ASP A 140 16.43 -1.61 1.84
C ASP A 140 16.12 -1.04 0.43
N LEU A 141 15.93 -1.91 -0.58
CA LEU A 141 15.51 -1.47 -1.92
C LEU A 141 14.19 -0.69 -1.90
N LEU A 142 13.22 -1.14 -1.14
CA LEU A 142 11.94 -0.42 -1.04
C LEU A 142 12.12 0.94 -0.34
N GLU A 143 12.90 0.98 0.75
CA GLU A 143 13.19 2.19 1.52
C GLU A 143 13.95 3.23 0.69
N ASP A 144 14.90 2.84 -0.14
CA ASP A 144 15.65 3.72 -1.05
C ASP A 144 14.71 4.50 -2.00
N TYR A 145 13.52 3.96 -2.28
CA TYR A 145 12.50 4.60 -3.11
C TYR A 145 11.26 5.06 -2.30
N GLY A 146 11.44 5.32 -1.01
CA GLY A 146 10.41 5.92 -0.14
C GLY A 146 9.21 5.01 0.17
N SER A 147 9.38 3.71 0.02
CA SER A 147 8.35 2.69 0.26
C SER A 147 8.76 1.78 1.41
N HIS A 148 7.84 1.44 2.30
CA HIS A 148 8.13 0.62 3.48
C HIS A 148 7.29 -0.65 3.49
N ALA A 149 7.93 -1.78 3.76
CA ALA A 149 7.30 -3.07 3.90
C ALA A 149 7.94 -3.86 5.05
N ASP A 150 7.15 -4.70 5.70
CA ASP A 150 7.67 -5.70 6.65
C ASP A 150 7.84 -7.01 5.88
N ILE A 151 9.10 -7.36 5.60
CA ILE A 151 9.44 -8.48 4.72
C ILE A 151 9.64 -9.74 5.57
N HIS A 152 8.84 -10.76 5.28
CA HIS A 152 8.93 -12.04 5.96
C HIS A 152 10.14 -12.84 5.45
N GLU A 153 11.06 -13.19 6.35
CA GLU A 153 12.37 -13.80 6.04
C GLU A 153 12.29 -15.11 5.22
N THR A 154 11.32 -15.97 5.50
CA THR A 154 11.23 -17.33 4.89
C THR A 154 10.03 -17.50 3.98
N ALA A 155 8.98 -16.70 4.15
CA ALA A 155 7.72 -16.81 3.41
C ALA A 155 7.34 -15.45 2.84
N PHE A 156 8.14 -14.92 1.91
CA PHE A 156 8.05 -13.57 1.37
C PHE A 156 6.64 -13.18 0.89
N GLY A 157 5.79 -14.12 0.48
CA GLY A 157 4.39 -13.86 0.10
C GLY A 157 3.52 -13.38 1.27
N TYR A 158 3.90 -13.72 2.51
CA TYR A 158 3.23 -13.28 3.75
C TYR A 158 3.79 -11.97 4.32
N SER A 159 4.73 -11.33 3.64
CA SER A 159 5.15 -9.96 3.96
C SER A 159 3.96 -9.01 3.99
N THR A 160 4.07 -7.90 4.73
CA THR A 160 3.06 -6.83 4.70
C THR A 160 3.60 -5.58 4.03
N TRP A 161 2.80 -4.98 3.17
CA TRP A 161 3.18 -3.82 2.38
C TRP A 161 1.92 -3.04 2.04
N SER A 162 1.77 -1.84 2.60
CA SER A 162 0.54 -1.06 2.44
C SER A 162 0.27 -0.68 0.98
N LEU A 163 -0.99 -0.49 0.61
CA LEU A 163 -1.33 0.00 -0.74
C LEU A 163 -0.69 1.34 -1.05
N LYS A 164 -0.57 2.22 -0.04
CA LYS A 164 0.11 3.50 -0.19
C LYS A 164 1.57 3.30 -0.60
N ASP A 165 2.29 2.47 0.14
CA ASP A 165 3.71 2.22 -0.15
C ASP A 165 3.89 1.46 -1.47
N GLN A 166 2.97 0.55 -1.83
CA GLN A 166 2.96 -0.08 -3.15
C GLN A 166 2.77 0.93 -4.28
N ALA A 167 1.88 1.92 -4.10
CA ALA A 167 1.70 2.97 -5.10
C ALA A 167 2.95 3.86 -5.20
N VAL A 168 3.59 4.21 -4.08
CA VAL A 168 4.86 4.96 -4.06
C VAL A 168 5.92 4.22 -4.86
N PHE A 169 6.18 2.95 -4.56
CA PHE A 169 7.15 2.15 -5.30
C PHE A 169 6.77 1.98 -6.77
N GLY A 170 5.48 1.82 -7.06
CA GLY A 170 4.96 1.76 -8.44
C GLY A 170 5.28 3.02 -9.25
N ALA A 171 5.18 4.21 -8.64
CA ALA A 171 5.54 5.48 -9.27
C ALA A 171 7.05 5.56 -9.59
N GLU A 172 7.89 5.01 -8.71
CA GLU A 172 9.35 5.04 -8.89
C GLU A 172 9.88 3.91 -9.81
N LEU A 173 9.10 2.87 -10.04
CA LEU A 173 9.53 1.69 -10.81
C LEU A 173 10.22 2.00 -12.15
N PRO A 174 9.75 2.96 -12.98
CA PRO A 174 10.45 3.33 -14.21
C PRO A 174 11.78 4.05 -14.00
N CYS A 175 12.08 4.50 -12.79
CA CYS A 175 13.29 5.27 -12.45
C CYS A 175 14.36 4.44 -11.74
N ILE A 176 14.09 3.20 -11.47
CA ILE A 176 15.04 2.25 -10.88
C ILE A 176 15.83 1.62 -12.01
N GLU A 177 17.14 1.82 -12.07
CA GLU A 177 18.00 1.36 -13.15
C GLU A 177 17.84 -0.17 -13.37
N GLU A 178 17.91 -0.94 -12.30
CA GLU A 178 17.79 -2.40 -12.36
C GLU A 178 16.35 -2.87 -12.65
N ALA A 179 15.37 -1.98 -12.52
CA ALA A 179 13.97 -2.29 -12.80
C ALA A 179 13.57 -2.19 -14.26
N ASP A 180 14.40 -1.64 -15.15
CA ASP A 180 14.08 -1.49 -16.57
C ASP A 180 13.59 -2.78 -17.21
N TYR A 181 14.26 -3.89 -16.90
CA TYR A 181 13.85 -5.19 -17.41
C TYR A 181 12.51 -5.66 -16.82
N VAL A 182 12.33 -5.54 -15.50
CA VAL A 182 11.08 -5.90 -14.81
C VAL A 182 9.94 -5.04 -15.33
N HIS A 183 10.12 -3.73 -15.43
CA HIS A 183 9.15 -2.80 -15.97
C HIS A 183 8.74 -3.16 -17.41
N LYS A 184 9.71 -3.58 -18.24
CA LYS A 184 9.43 -4.04 -19.60
C LYS A 184 8.58 -5.30 -19.63
N VAL A 185 8.89 -6.31 -18.82
CA VAL A 185 8.19 -7.59 -18.85
C VAL A 185 6.82 -7.58 -18.16
N LEU A 186 6.53 -6.59 -17.32
CA LEU A 186 5.22 -6.41 -16.71
C LEU A 186 4.08 -6.21 -17.74
N LYS A 187 4.36 -5.77 -18.95
CA LYS A 187 3.36 -5.71 -20.03
C LYS A 187 3.07 -7.07 -20.68
N ASP A 188 3.96 -8.05 -20.49
CA ASP A 188 3.91 -9.36 -21.13
C ASP A 188 3.36 -10.45 -20.18
N ILE A 189 2.63 -10.05 -19.14
CA ILE A 189 1.92 -10.95 -18.22
C ILE A 189 1.05 -11.93 -19.01
N VAL A 190 1.07 -13.21 -18.66
CA VAL A 190 0.27 -14.25 -19.32
C VAL A 190 -1.22 -13.92 -19.28
N SER A 191 -1.93 -14.31 -20.32
CA SER A 191 -3.31 -13.83 -20.58
C SER A 191 -4.30 -14.10 -19.45
N TRP A 192 -4.16 -15.22 -18.74
CA TRP A 192 -5.08 -15.59 -17.65
C TRP A 192 -4.85 -14.79 -16.37
N GLN A 193 -3.68 -14.16 -16.20
CA GLN A 193 -3.39 -13.20 -15.11
C GLN A 193 -3.66 -11.74 -15.51
N LYS A 194 -3.93 -11.49 -16.78
CA LYS A 194 -4.10 -10.15 -17.33
C LYS A 194 -5.50 -9.62 -17.06
N ILE A 195 -5.77 -9.25 -15.80
CA ILE A 195 -7.03 -8.67 -15.34
C ILE A 195 -6.76 -7.37 -14.56
N GLY A 196 -7.81 -6.59 -14.31
CA GLY A 196 -7.71 -5.35 -13.55
C GLY A 196 -6.65 -4.40 -14.12
N LEU A 197 -5.76 -3.87 -13.27
CA LEU A 197 -4.74 -2.89 -13.65
C LEU A 197 -3.84 -3.38 -14.80
N SER A 198 -3.46 -4.66 -14.82
CA SER A 198 -2.60 -5.21 -15.88
C SER A 198 -3.29 -5.30 -17.25
N LYS A 199 -4.62 -5.09 -17.30
CA LYS A 199 -5.40 -5.02 -18.54
C LYS A 199 -5.69 -3.59 -19.00
N GLU A 200 -5.58 -2.63 -18.09
CA GLU A 200 -5.79 -1.23 -18.43
C GLU A 200 -4.68 -0.72 -19.37
N LYS A 201 -5.08 0.09 -20.34
CA LYS A 201 -4.13 0.68 -21.28
C LYS A 201 -3.14 1.57 -20.54
N ARG A 202 -1.89 1.56 -20.98
CA ARG A 202 -0.81 2.38 -20.38
C ARG A 202 -0.50 2.05 -18.91
N THR A 203 -0.98 0.90 -18.42
CA THR A 203 -0.70 0.43 -17.07
C THR A 203 0.14 -0.83 -17.12
N ARG A 204 1.14 -0.89 -16.26
CA ARG A 204 1.99 -2.06 -16.03
C ARG A 204 1.89 -2.43 -14.58
N ALA A 205 1.37 -3.59 -14.29
CA ALA A 205 1.07 -3.98 -12.92
C ALA A 205 1.31 -5.47 -12.67
N LYS A 206 1.71 -5.79 -11.44
CA LYS A 206 1.82 -7.16 -10.93
C LYS A 206 0.64 -7.46 -10.01
N SER A 207 0.08 -8.64 -10.17
CA SER A 207 -0.94 -9.18 -9.28
C SER A 207 -0.34 -10.11 -8.23
N GLY A 208 -1.03 -10.19 -7.10
CA GLY A 208 -0.84 -11.18 -6.07
C GLY A 208 -2.20 -11.56 -5.47
N TRP A 209 -2.40 -12.84 -5.18
CA TRP A 209 -3.65 -13.34 -4.61
C TRP A 209 -3.42 -14.60 -3.79
N GLY A 210 -4.29 -14.84 -2.85
CA GLY A 210 -4.29 -16.04 -2.01
C GLY A 210 -5.31 -15.96 -0.89
N LEU A 211 -5.54 -17.09 -0.26
CA LEU A 211 -6.31 -17.21 0.97
C LEU A 211 -5.36 -17.01 2.14
N ASP A 212 -5.68 -16.09 3.03
CA ASP A 212 -5.11 -16.00 4.36
C ASP A 212 -5.92 -16.94 5.26
N GLU A 213 -5.31 -18.06 5.65
CA GLU A 213 -5.99 -19.09 6.43
C GLU A 213 -6.29 -18.63 7.86
N ASP A 214 -5.48 -17.71 8.40
CA ASP A 214 -5.66 -17.20 9.77
C ASP A 214 -6.92 -16.34 9.89
N ASP A 215 -7.17 -15.49 8.87
CA ASP A 215 -8.33 -14.59 8.84
C ASP A 215 -9.49 -15.17 8.00
N ASN A 216 -9.26 -16.27 7.28
CA ASN A 216 -10.19 -16.84 6.30
C ASN A 216 -10.65 -15.80 5.26
N GLU A 217 -9.71 -14.96 4.82
CA GLU A 217 -9.94 -13.91 3.83
C GLU A 217 -9.15 -14.18 2.55
N TYR A 218 -9.83 -14.19 1.40
CA TYR A 218 -9.15 -14.23 0.11
C TYR A 218 -8.86 -12.81 -0.36
N THR A 219 -7.58 -12.52 -0.56
CA THR A 219 -7.13 -11.22 -1.05
C THR A 219 -6.67 -11.32 -2.50
N TYR A 220 -7.15 -10.39 -3.34
CA TYR A 220 -6.59 -10.10 -4.65
C TYR A 220 -6.08 -8.67 -4.68
N ARG A 221 -4.80 -8.49 -4.93
CA ARG A 221 -4.18 -7.16 -4.95
C ARG A 221 -3.31 -6.96 -6.16
N GLN A 222 -3.16 -5.70 -6.56
CA GLN A 222 -2.32 -5.29 -7.69
C GLN A 222 -1.63 -3.98 -7.36
N PHE A 223 -0.42 -3.81 -7.86
CA PHE A 223 0.25 -2.51 -7.89
C PHE A 223 1.08 -2.36 -9.17
N GLY A 224 1.38 -1.13 -9.51
CA GLY A 224 2.23 -0.83 -10.64
C GLY A 224 2.23 0.65 -10.99
N VAL A 225 2.54 0.95 -12.24
CA VAL A 225 2.59 2.31 -12.78
C VAL A 225 1.58 2.49 -13.91
N HIS A 226 0.89 3.62 -13.89
CA HIS A 226 0.05 4.11 -14.96
C HIS A 226 0.71 5.30 -15.64
N GLU A 227 0.89 5.22 -16.95
CA GLU A 227 1.52 6.27 -17.76
C GLU A 227 0.44 7.19 -18.35
N VAL A 228 0.48 8.47 -18.04
CA VAL A 228 -0.46 9.47 -18.55
C VAL A 228 0.28 10.73 -18.98
N ALA A 229 0.01 11.21 -20.20
CA ALA A 229 0.66 12.40 -20.77
C ALA A 229 2.21 12.36 -20.74
N GLY A 230 2.82 11.17 -20.88
CA GLY A 230 4.27 10.99 -20.81
C GLY A 230 4.88 11.11 -19.41
N LYS A 231 4.03 11.15 -18.39
CA LYS A 231 4.40 11.16 -16.96
C LYS A 231 3.85 9.90 -16.30
N ARG A 232 4.16 9.69 -15.02
CA ARG A 232 3.82 8.46 -14.29
C ARG A 232 3.00 8.72 -13.03
N VAL A 233 2.08 7.81 -12.75
CA VAL A 233 1.32 7.73 -11.51
C VAL A 233 1.42 6.30 -11.01
N GLY A 234 1.89 6.13 -9.78
CA GLY A 234 1.85 4.84 -9.10
C GLY A 234 0.42 4.51 -8.69
N VAL A 235 0.00 3.27 -8.91
CA VAL A 235 -1.36 2.81 -8.62
C VAL A 235 -1.33 1.48 -7.87
N ALA A 236 -2.19 1.34 -6.87
CA ALA A 236 -2.38 0.09 -6.16
C ALA A 236 -3.85 -0.12 -5.80
N LEU A 237 -4.27 -1.37 -5.74
CA LEU A 237 -5.61 -1.77 -5.29
C LEU A 237 -5.58 -3.09 -4.52
N SER A 238 -6.58 -3.28 -3.66
CA SER A 238 -6.88 -4.53 -2.97
C SER A 238 -8.37 -4.80 -2.98
N VAL A 239 -8.72 -6.07 -3.15
CA VAL A 239 -10.08 -6.60 -3.00
C VAL A 239 -9.97 -7.80 -2.07
N VAL A 240 -10.74 -7.78 -0.98
CA VAL A 240 -10.74 -8.85 0.03
C VAL A 240 -12.17 -9.41 0.14
N THR A 241 -12.28 -10.74 0.05
CA THR A 241 -13.54 -11.48 0.20
C THR A 241 -13.47 -12.44 1.37
N ASP A 242 -14.62 -12.74 1.98
CA ASP A 242 -14.70 -13.75 3.01
C ASP A 242 -14.55 -15.15 2.36
N GLY A 243 -13.64 -15.95 2.90
CA GLY A 243 -13.32 -17.27 2.36
C GLY A 243 -12.72 -17.23 0.95
N GLU A 244 -12.49 -18.38 0.36
CA GLU A 244 -11.90 -18.54 -0.97
C GLU A 244 -12.93 -18.22 -2.09
N ASP A 245 -13.29 -16.94 -2.24
CA ASP A 245 -14.28 -16.49 -3.22
C ASP A 245 -13.68 -15.67 -4.37
N TYR A 246 -12.86 -16.34 -5.18
CA TYR A 246 -12.30 -15.74 -6.40
C TYR A 246 -13.38 -15.25 -7.38
N ALA A 247 -14.55 -15.90 -7.41
CA ALA A 247 -15.63 -15.53 -8.30
C ALA A 247 -16.20 -14.14 -8.00
N LYS A 248 -16.13 -13.67 -6.74
CA LYS A 248 -16.47 -12.30 -6.37
C LYS A 248 -15.28 -11.34 -6.53
N ALA A 249 -14.08 -11.78 -6.19
CA ALA A 249 -12.89 -10.95 -6.23
C ALA A 249 -12.58 -10.44 -7.65
N GLU A 250 -12.59 -11.30 -8.65
CA GLU A 250 -12.20 -10.93 -10.02
C GLU A 250 -13.07 -9.83 -10.65
N PRO A 251 -14.42 -9.88 -10.61
CA PRO A 251 -15.25 -8.79 -11.11
C PRO A 251 -15.05 -7.47 -10.36
N ALA A 252 -14.82 -7.53 -9.04
CA ALA A 252 -14.55 -6.35 -8.23
C ALA A 252 -13.21 -5.72 -8.61
N VAL A 253 -12.13 -6.52 -8.78
CA VAL A 253 -10.82 -6.07 -9.25
C VAL A 253 -10.94 -5.37 -10.61
N LYS A 254 -11.64 -5.97 -11.57
CA LYS A 254 -11.84 -5.39 -12.91
C LYS A 254 -12.56 -4.04 -12.85
N TYR A 255 -13.62 -3.97 -12.05
CA TYR A 255 -14.39 -2.76 -11.89
C TYR A 255 -13.58 -1.66 -11.20
N LEU A 256 -12.94 -1.98 -10.08
CA LEU A 256 -12.16 -1.03 -9.29
C LEU A 256 -10.94 -0.49 -10.06
N ALA A 257 -10.24 -1.35 -10.79
CA ALA A 257 -9.10 -0.96 -11.63
C ALA A 257 -9.52 0.04 -12.72
N HIS A 258 -10.65 -0.20 -13.37
CA HIS A 258 -11.17 0.72 -14.39
C HIS A 258 -11.55 2.09 -13.79
N GLU A 259 -12.29 2.12 -12.67
CA GLU A 259 -12.66 3.36 -11.99
C GLU A 259 -11.41 4.12 -11.52
N LEU A 260 -10.40 3.40 -10.97
CA LEU A 260 -9.14 4.01 -10.51
C LEU A 260 -8.39 4.70 -11.65
N VAL A 261 -8.19 4.01 -12.77
CA VAL A 261 -7.48 4.56 -13.93
C VAL A 261 -8.24 5.72 -14.56
N ASP A 262 -9.57 5.64 -14.66
CA ASP A 262 -10.42 6.73 -15.18
C ASP A 262 -10.34 7.98 -14.29
N ILE A 263 -10.31 7.82 -12.95
CA ILE A 263 -10.12 8.93 -12.02
C ILE A 263 -8.74 9.56 -12.20
N VAL A 264 -7.68 8.75 -12.36
CA VAL A 264 -6.32 9.23 -12.60
C VAL A 264 -6.23 10.00 -13.92
N ASP A 265 -6.72 9.43 -15.02
CA ASP A 265 -6.70 10.09 -16.34
C ASP A 265 -7.43 11.44 -16.29
N LYS A 266 -8.64 11.47 -15.75
CA LYS A 266 -9.42 12.70 -15.61
C LYS A 266 -8.81 13.71 -14.66
N GLY A 267 -8.19 13.23 -13.59
CA GLY A 267 -7.50 14.09 -12.62
C GLY A 267 -6.30 14.79 -13.24
N VAL A 268 -5.51 14.07 -14.03
CA VAL A 268 -4.37 14.65 -14.76
C VAL A 268 -4.86 15.63 -15.84
N GLU A 269 -5.89 15.26 -16.61
CA GLU A 269 -6.47 16.14 -17.63
C GLU A 269 -6.98 17.47 -17.04
N LYS A 270 -7.59 17.42 -15.86
CA LYS A 270 -8.10 18.60 -15.14
C LYS A 270 -7.04 19.34 -14.32
N GLY A 271 -5.83 18.82 -14.19
CA GLY A 271 -4.78 19.36 -13.34
C GLY A 271 -5.03 19.20 -11.83
N THR A 272 -5.90 18.29 -11.42
CA THR A 272 -6.15 17.95 -10.01
C THR A 272 -5.25 16.82 -9.50
N ILE A 273 -4.57 16.12 -10.40
CA ILE A 273 -3.46 15.21 -10.13
C ILE A 273 -2.25 15.73 -10.91
N GLU A 274 -1.14 15.96 -10.19
CA GLU A 274 0.12 16.30 -10.81
C GLU A 274 1.01 15.06 -10.88
N PRO A 275 1.11 14.39 -12.05
CA PRO A 275 1.88 13.16 -12.16
C PRO A 275 3.37 13.42 -11.93
N ALA A 276 4.09 12.43 -11.38
CA ALA A 276 5.53 12.51 -11.21
C ALA A 276 6.23 12.78 -12.56
N ALA A 277 7.22 13.66 -12.54
CA ALA A 277 8.03 13.97 -13.71
C ALA A 277 8.74 12.71 -14.26
N GLN A 278 9.27 12.79 -15.47
CA GLN A 278 10.17 11.74 -15.96
C GLN A 278 11.36 11.59 -15.00
N CYS A 279 11.94 10.39 -14.98
CA CYS A 279 13.11 10.13 -14.16
C CYS A 279 14.19 11.17 -14.47
N LYS A 280 14.86 11.64 -13.42
CA LYS A 280 16.06 12.44 -13.64
C LYS A 280 17.07 11.51 -14.32
N ASP A 281 17.59 11.94 -15.46
CA ASP A 281 18.70 11.24 -16.10
C ASP A 281 19.82 11.11 -15.06
N SER A 282 20.12 9.86 -14.67
CA SER A 282 21.15 9.50 -13.70
C SER A 282 22.54 9.59 -14.33
#